data_2d79abd724c42683dd449126558c6557
#
_entry.id   2d79abd724c42683dd449126558c6557
#
_cell.length_a   1.000
_cell.length_b   1.000
_cell.length_c   1.000
_cell.angle_alpha   90.00
_cell.angle_beta   90.00
_cell.angle_gamma   90.00
#
_symmetry.space_group_name_H-M   'P 1'
#
loop_
_entity.id
_entity.type
_entity.pdbx_description
1 polymer ?
#
loop_
_entity_poly.entity_id
_entity_poly.type
_entity_poly.pdbx_seq_one_letter_code
_entity_poly.pdbx_strand_id
1 'polypeptide(L)'
;MTRGTNAMNDQAIKKTDAPEQPLAGDAFLALLERRRSTRMFREQPVPPEMIERLVRAATLMPTSCNRQLWHFVAITDPAVKVKASRLSDAQQSYFYDAPVLLAVFYDTSLETRNPCSTAQVTVGITIGTLLLAAEAMGLGAIYLGGIRKPDGIRKAVGAPTHLKNFGLVCIGYRDDDPPAPNRRPVEHVLSYNRFTLPHERYHADIRPHLWKLSQVADFRDKLLWYKGVHIDAKTLHVDSDVRSSPKFQFMTGRLGVMIGACTRPRVLDVLSFNGDVTFQLLNACGGQVEKLYAYDLTPGIARYIVERFRRLGPAEVVEPLVNVEPETVQIPLPDGHVQVLSCYERLEHFEDPGPLLREMRRVLAPGGRALVVVSNRFYPHMYRYRRMRKKDYALGRNWNRGPERKYEPGQLARQFREAGFRVTAVTGLQPLHLKLVAAAEGFLRRLGWHGLADRAADWRLQRYATTSLWRYVSSSLAYELIKD
;
A
#
# COMPACT_ATOMS: atom_id res chain seq x y z
N MET A 1 -22.93 -59.67 20.08
CA MET A 1 -22.15 -59.83 18.83
C MET A 1 -23.02 -59.43 17.66
N THR A 2 -23.03 -58.20 17.24
CA THR A 2 -23.65 -57.78 15.98
C THR A 2 -22.83 -56.59 15.43
N ARG A 3 -22.14 -56.86 14.33
CA ARG A 3 -21.37 -55.88 13.58
C ARG A 3 -22.35 -54.96 12.85
N GLY A 4 -22.41 -53.70 13.24
CA GLY A 4 -23.10 -52.66 12.51
C GLY A 4 -22.24 -52.21 11.31
N THR A 5 -22.68 -52.58 10.12
CA THR A 5 -22.12 -52.05 8.84
C THR A 5 -22.63 -50.63 8.66
N ASN A 6 -21.71 -49.67 8.78
CA ASN A 6 -21.93 -48.29 8.33
C ASN A 6 -22.00 -48.31 6.79
N ALA A 7 -23.21 -48.22 6.25
CA ALA A 7 -23.43 -47.90 4.84
C ALA A 7 -23.00 -46.43 4.59
N MET A 8 -21.78 -46.21 4.16
CA MET A 8 -21.41 -44.97 3.53
C MET A 8 -22.17 -44.83 2.21
N ASN A 9 -22.94 -43.81 2.14
CA ASN A 9 -23.75 -43.41 1.00
C ASN A 9 -22.87 -43.15 -0.22
N ASP A 10 -22.73 -44.14 -1.10
CA ASP A 10 -22.13 -44.04 -2.41
C ASP A 10 -23.07 -43.21 -3.32
N GLN A 11 -23.12 -41.89 -3.08
CA GLN A 11 -23.60 -41.00 -4.13
C GLN A 11 -22.50 -40.89 -5.19
N ALA A 12 -22.54 -41.85 -6.15
CA ALA A 12 -21.81 -41.75 -7.38
C ALA A 12 -22.00 -40.35 -7.96
N ILE A 13 -20.93 -39.58 -8.05
CA ILE A 13 -20.89 -38.32 -8.78
C ILE A 13 -21.33 -38.64 -10.20
N LYS A 14 -22.60 -38.31 -10.53
CA LYS A 14 -23.06 -38.34 -11.92
C LYS A 14 -22.05 -37.50 -12.69
N LYS A 15 -21.38 -38.13 -13.67
CA LYS A 15 -20.66 -37.40 -14.72
C LYS A 15 -21.67 -36.40 -15.27
N THR A 16 -21.51 -35.14 -14.87
CA THR A 16 -22.17 -34.06 -15.60
C THR A 16 -21.55 -34.11 -16.99
N ASP A 17 -22.38 -34.28 -17.99
CA ASP A 17 -21.99 -34.20 -19.37
C ASP A 17 -21.16 -32.94 -19.53
N ALA A 18 -19.85 -33.11 -19.72
CA ALA A 18 -18.94 -31.99 -20.01
C ALA A 18 -19.47 -31.39 -21.34
N PRO A 19 -19.57 -30.06 -21.46
CA PRO A 19 -19.97 -29.44 -22.69
C PRO A 19 -19.06 -29.99 -23.81
N GLU A 20 -19.63 -30.56 -24.86
CA GLU A 20 -18.93 -31.18 -25.97
C GLU A 20 -18.06 -30.21 -26.81
N GLN A 21 -18.13 -28.90 -26.50
CA GLN A 21 -17.25 -27.93 -27.15
C GLN A 21 -16.12 -27.54 -26.16
N PRO A 22 -14.85 -27.76 -26.53
CA PRO A 22 -13.74 -27.21 -25.77
C PRO A 22 -13.93 -25.70 -25.67
N LEU A 23 -13.81 -25.16 -24.47
CA LEU A 23 -13.72 -23.71 -24.27
C LEU A 23 -12.70 -23.21 -25.30
N ALA A 24 -13.11 -22.30 -26.21
CA ALA A 24 -12.17 -21.69 -27.12
C ALA A 24 -10.98 -21.19 -26.30
N GLY A 25 -9.76 -21.64 -26.58
CA GLY A 25 -8.57 -21.34 -25.78
C GLY A 25 -8.42 -19.85 -25.51
N ASP A 26 -8.82 -19.03 -26.48
CA ASP A 26 -8.85 -17.58 -26.40
C ASP A 26 -9.79 -17.04 -25.31
N ALA A 27 -10.94 -17.65 -25.05
CA ALA A 27 -11.86 -17.22 -24.00
C ALA A 27 -11.26 -17.42 -22.60
N PHE A 28 -10.55 -18.51 -22.39
CA PHE A 28 -9.86 -18.76 -21.13
C PHE A 28 -8.65 -17.83 -20.95
N LEU A 29 -7.86 -17.60 -22.00
CA LEU A 29 -6.75 -16.67 -21.98
C LEU A 29 -7.23 -15.23 -21.70
N ALA A 30 -8.31 -14.81 -22.34
CA ALA A 30 -8.95 -13.51 -22.09
C ALA A 30 -9.42 -13.37 -20.61
N LEU A 31 -9.91 -14.45 -20.00
CA LEU A 31 -10.26 -14.45 -18.57
C LEU A 31 -9.02 -14.22 -17.68
N LEU A 32 -7.90 -14.88 -17.98
CA LEU A 32 -6.63 -14.68 -17.28
C LEU A 32 -6.13 -13.25 -17.41
N GLU A 33 -6.22 -12.66 -18.60
CA GLU A 33 -5.81 -11.28 -18.88
C GLU A 33 -6.71 -10.25 -18.20
N ARG A 34 -8.01 -10.50 -18.13
CA ARG A 34 -8.99 -9.59 -17.54
C ARG A 34 -8.96 -9.59 -16.01
N ARG A 35 -8.67 -10.72 -15.37
CA ARG A 35 -8.71 -10.84 -13.91
C ARG A 35 -7.83 -9.80 -13.22
N ARG A 36 -8.40 -9.11 -12.25
CA ARG A 36 -7.72 -8.13 -11.38
C ARG A 36 -7.86 -8.50 -9.90
N SER A 37 -6.96 -7.95 -9.08
CA SER A 37 -7.09 -8.00 -7.62
C SER A 37 -7.96 -6.86 -7.16
N THR A 38 -9.21 -7.15 -6.83
CA THR A 38 -10.23 -6.20 -6.40
C THR A 38 -9.99 -5.76 -4.96
N ARG A 39 -10.06 -4.46 -4.70
CA ARG A 39 -9.86 -3.88 -3.37
C ARG A 39 -11.00 -2.94 -2.95
N MET A 40 -11.89 -2.61 -3.86
CA MET A 40 -13.12 -1.88 -3.57
C MET A 40 -14.31 -2.77 -3.93
N PHE A 41 -15.20 -2.94 -2.98
CA PHE A 41 -16.35 -3.82 -3.09
C PHE A 41 -17.63 -3.03 -2.85
N ARG A 42 -18.66 -3.37 -3.60
CA ARG A 42 -20.02 -2.89 -3.33
C ARG A 42 -20.53 -3.52 -2.06
N GLU A 43 -21.39 -2.81 -1.34
CA GLU A 43 -22.04 -3.35 -0.11
C GLU A 43 -23.04 -4.50 -0.38
N GLN A 44 -23.18 -4.89 -1.64
CA GLN A 44 -24.07 -5.94 -2.09
C GLN A 44 -23.63 -7.31 -1.55
N PRO A 45 -24.50 -8.05 -0.84
CA PRO A 45 -24.20 -9.39 -0.35
C PRO A 45 -23.92 -10.38 -1.50
N VAL A 46 -23.01 -11.31 -1.27
CA VAL A 46 -22.79 -12.45 -2.18
C VAL A 46 -23.66 -13.61 -1.71
N PRO A 47 -24.54 -14.16 -2.57
CA PRO A 47 -25.38 -15.29 -2.21
C PRO A 47 -24.57 -16.52 -1.79
N PRO A 48 -25.02 -17.30 -0.78
CA PRO A 48 -24.32 -18.50 -0.34
C PRO A 48 -24.03 -19.50 -1.46
N GLU A 49 -24.96 -19.65 -2.40
CA GLU A 49 -24.82 -20.56 -3.54
C GLU A 49 -23.65 -20.16 -4.48
N MET A 50 -23.37 -18.86 -4.59
CA MET A 50 -22.21 -18.38 -5.32
C MET A 50 -20.89 -18.70 -4.59
N ILE A 51 -20.89 -18.59 -3.27
CA ILE A 51 -19.73 -18.96 -2.44
C ILE A 51 -19.46 -20.46 -2.58
N GLU A 52 -20.51 -21.29 -2.50
CA GLU A 52 -20.38 -22.74 -2.67
C GLU A 52 -19.87 -23.11 -4.08
N ARG A 53 -20.37 -22.46 -5.12
CA ARG A 53 -19.87 -22.66 -6.49
C ARG A 53 -18.40 -22.30 -6.64
N LEU A 54 -17.95 -21.21 -6.01
CA LEU A 54 -16.54 -20.81 -5.99
C LEU A 54 -15.68 -21.87 -5.31
N VAL A 55 -16.10 -22.34 -4.13
CA VAL A 55 -15.36 -23.37 -3.39
C VAL A 55 -15.36 -24.68 -4.18
N ARG A 56 -16.46 -25.07 -4.78
CA ARG A 56 -16.54 -26.26 -5.65
C ARG A 56 -15.55 -26.15 -6.83
N ALA A 57 -15.52 -25.03 -7.54
CA ALA A 57 -14.54 -24.83 -8.63
C ALA A 57 -13.10 -24.94 -8.10
N ALA A 58 -12.82 -24.39 -6.94
CA ALA A 58 -11.51 -24.46 -6.32
C ALA A 58 -11.10 -25.89 -5.93
N THR A 59 -12.05 -26.73 -5.49
CA THR A 59 -11.78 -28.14 -5.10
C THR A 59 -11.58 -29.09 -6.27
N LEU A 60 -11.84 -28.67 -7.51
CA LEU A 60 -11.53 -29.45 -8.72
C LEU A 60 -10.03 -29.51 -9.04
N MET A 61 -9.22 -28.72 -8.35
CA MET A 61 -7.79 -28.69 -8.59
C MET A 61 -7.07 -29.95 -8.06
N PRO A 62 -6.01 -30.38 -8.76
CA PRO A 62 -5.28 -31.57 -8.35
C PRO A 62 -4.61 -31.36 -6.99
N THR A 63 -4.59 -32.41 -6.20
CA THR A 63 -3.87 -32.47 -4.94
C THR A 63 -2.93 -33.68 -4.90
N SER A 64 -1.83 -33.58 -4.20
CA SER A 64 -0.88 -34.68 -4.07
C SER A 64 -1.58 -35.90 -3.48
N CYS A 65 -1.58 -37.01 -4.23
CA CYS A 65 -2.28 -38.26 -3.87
C CYS A 65 -3.77 -38.09 -3.55
N ASN A 66 -4.42 -37.10 -4.14
CA ASN A 66 -5.82 -36.75 -3.86
C ASN A 66 -6.13 -36.54 -2.38
N ARG A 67 -5.20 -35.99 -1.59
CA ARG A 67 -5.34 -35.83 -0.14
C ARG A 67 -6.28 -34.71 0.28
N GLN A 68 -6.58 -33.76 -0.61
CA GLN A 68 -7.57 -32.72 -0.40
C GLN A 68 -7.39 -31.94 0.92
N LEU A 69 -6.19 -31.45 1.15
CA LEU A 69 -5.71 -30.87 2.42
C LEU A 69 -6.28 -29.49 2.75
N TRP A 70 -7.17 -28.96 1.93
CA TRP A 70 -7.79 -27.65 2.12
C TRP A 70 -9.00 -27.69 3.02
N HIS A 71 -9.21 -26.58 3.73
CA HIS A 71 -10.46 -26.28 4.43
C HIS A 71 -10.78 -24.80 4.23
N PHE A 72 -12.08 -24.48 4.13
CA PHE A 72 -12.55 -23.13 3.90
C PHE A 72 -13.54 -22.72 4.97
N VAL A 73 -13.45 -21.46 5.41
CA VAL A 73 -14.46 -20.85 6.27
C VAL A 73 -14.87 -19.52 5.66
N ALA A 74 -16.12 -19.42 5.24
CA ALA A 74 -16.70 -18.17 4.76
C ALA A 74 -17.13 -17.32 5.96
N ILE A 75 -16.56 -16.13 6.09
CA ILE A 75 -16.85 -15.16 7.14
C ILE A 75 -17.66 -14.03 6.51
N THR A 76 -18.93 -13.98 6.85
CA THR A 76 -19.88 -12.93 6.41
C THR A 76 -20.34 -12.07 7.57
N ASP A 77 -20.28 -12.57 8.79
CA ASP A 77 -20.65 -11.86 10.01
C ASP A 77 -19.66 -10.72 10.32
N PRO A 78 -20.12 -9.46 10.41
CA PRO A 78 -19.29 -8.30 10.72
C PRO A 78 -18.55 -8.43 12.06
N ALA A 79 -19.15 -9.04 13.07
CA ALA A 79 -18.51 -9.22 14.37
C ALA A 79 -17.34 -10.21 14.30
N VAL A 80 -17.48 -11.28 13.53
CA VAL A 80 -16.41 -12.25 13.27
C VAL A 80 -15.30 -11.60 12.41
N LYS A 81 -15.63 -10.77 11.43
CA LYS A 81 -14.64 -9.99 10.64
C LYS A 81 -13.80 -9.09 11.56
N VAL A 82 -14.43 -8.31 12.43
CA VAL A 82 -13.73 -7.44 13.39
C VAL A 82 -12.84 -8.26 14.33
N LYS A 83 -13.34 -9.38 14.84
CA LYS A 83 -12.56 -10.30 15.70
C LYS A 83 -11.35 -10.87 14.93
N ALA A 84 -11.55 -11.31 13.69
CA ALA A 84 -10.50 -11.85 12.84
C ALA A 84 -9.43 -10.80 12.55
N SER A 85 -9.79 -9.56 12.21
CA SER A 85 -8.87 -8.45 12.00
C SER A 85 -8.02 -8.17 13.24
N ARG A 86 -8.63 -7.99 14.40
CA ARG A 86 -7.93 -7.70 15.66
C ARG A 86 -6.94 -8.81 16.03
N LEU A 87 -7.34 -10.06 15.94
CA LEU A 87 -6.51 -11.19 16.32
C LEU A 87 -5.39 -11.47 15.32
N SER A 88 -5.59 -11.18 14.04
CA SER A 88 -4.62 -11.39 12.96
C SER A 88 -3.72 -10.20 12.68
N ASP A 89 -4.01 -9.03 13.28
CA ASP A 89 -3.33 -7.76 12.98
C ASP A 89 -3.43 -7.41 11.49
N ALA A 90 -4.59 -7.68 10.89
CA ALA A 90 -4.90 -7.31 9.51
C ALA A 90 -5.45 -5.88 9.49
N GLN A 91 -4.73 -4.99 8.79
CA GLN A 91 -5.02 -3.55 8.79
C GLN A 91 -5.55 -3.04 7.43
N GLN A 92 -5.74 -3.95 6.47
CA GLN A 92 -6.24 -3.57 5.16
C GLN A 92 -7.74 -3.26 5.21
N SER A 93 -8.16 -2.09 4.70
CA SER A 93 -9.56 -1.66 4.71
C SER A 93 -10.48 -2.62 3.95
N TYR A 94 -10.03 -3.12 2.78
CA TYR A 94 -10.81 -4.07 2.00
C TYR A 94 -11.09 -5.42 2.73
N PHE A 95 -10.42 -5.68 3.85
CA PHE A 95 -10.78 -6.77 4.74
C PHE A 95 -12.18 -6.56 5.36
N TYR A 96 -12.53 -5.32 5.66
CA TYR A 96 -13.83 -4.98 6.23
C TYR A 96 -14.92 -4.79 5.18
N ASP A 97 -14.52 -4.21 4.03
CA ASP A 97 -15.44 -3.82 2.96
C ASP A 97 -15.93 -5.03 2.14
N ALA A 98 -15.11 -6.07 1.99
CA ALA A 98 -15.50 -7.25 1.26
C ALA A 98 -16.71 -7.94 1.93
N PRO A 99 -17.80 -8.20 1.20
CA PRO A 99 -18.98 -8.91 1.75
C PRO A 99 -18.60 -10.27 2.34
N VAL A 100 -17.63 -10.96 1.73
CA VAL A 100 -17.17 -12.29 2.17
C VAL A 100 -15.68 -12.29 2.37
N LEU A 101 -15.21 -12.79 3.51
CA LEU A 101 -13.83 -13.21 3.73
C LEU A 101 -13.78 -14.73 3.74
N LEU A 102 -13.22 -15.34 2.73
CA LEU A 102 -13.00 -16.77 2.69
C LEU A 102 -11.65 -17.10 3.31
N ALA A 103 -11.65 -17.60 4.54
CA ALA A 103 -10.45 -18.07 5.22
C ALA A 103 -10.06 -19.44 4.67
N VAL A 104 -8.81 -19.54 4.19
CA VAL A 104 -8.27 -20.75 3.58
C VAL A 104 -7.27 -21.39 4.52
N PHE A 105 -7.49 -22.64 4.83
CA PHE A 105 -6.64 -23.43 5.71
C PHE A 105 -6.07 -24.64 4.99
N TYR A 106 -4.98 -25.16 5.52
CA TYR A 106 -4.44 -26.46 5.16
C TYR A 106 -4.21 -27.32 6.38
N ASP A 107 -4.45 -28.61 6.21
CA ASP A 107 -4.26 -29.62 7.25
C ASP A 107 -2.80 -30.04 7.29
N THR A 108 -2.15 -29.85 8.43
CA THR A 108 -0.75 -30.23 8.65
C THR A 108 -0.58 -31.68 9.13
N SER A 109 -1.65 -32.33 9.57
CA SER A 109 -1.61 -33.72 10.05
C SER A 109 -1.37 -34.73 8.93
N LEU A 110 -1.72 -34.33 7.69
CA LEU A 110 -1.60 -35.17 6.50
C LEU A 110 -0.43 -34.76 5.57
N GLU A 111 0.43 -33.86 6.03
CA GLU A 111 1.56 -33.35 5.24
C GLU A 111 2.62 -34.43 5.00
N THR A 112 3.17 -34.47 3.79
CA THR A 112 4.25 -35.40 3.44
C THR A 112 5.61 -34.82 3.80
N ARG A 113 6.60 -35.71 4.03
CA ARG A 113 8.02 -35.36 4.28
C ARG A 113 8.74 -34.87 3.00
N ASN A 114 8.10 -34.09 2.17
CA ASN A 114 8.74 -33.49 1.01
C ASN A 114 9.47 -32.19 1.40
N PRO A 115 10.56 -31.83 0.70
CA PRO A 115 11.25 -30.56 0.92
C PRO A 115 10.35 -29.32 0.74
N CYS A 116 9.31 -29.44 -0.12
CA CYS A 116 8.27 -28.44 -0.27
C CYS A 116 7.00 -28.90 0.43
N SER A 117 6.33 -28.01 1.17
CA SER A 117 5.03 -28.30 1.74
C SER A 117 4.00 -28.56 0.65
N THR A 118 3.61 -29.81 0.48
CA THR A 118 2.61 -30.23 -0.53
C THR A 118 1.25 -29.61 -0.23
N ALA A 119 0.92 -29.43 1.05
CA ALA A 119 -0.30 -28.76 1.48
C ALA A 119 -0.34 -27.30 1.03
N GLN A 120 0.75 -26.55 1.19
CA GLN A 120 0.83 -25.15 0.79
C GLN A 120 0.77 -24.99 -0.75
N VAL A 121 1.43 -25.89 -1.51
CA VAL A 121 1.34 -25.89 -2.98
C VAL A 121 -0.09 -26.15 -3.42
N THR A 122 -0.75 -27.17 -2.86
CA THR A 122 -2.14 -27.51 -3.13
C THR A 122 -3.06 -26.31 -2.91
N VAL A 123 -2.97 -25.67 -1.75
CA VAL A 123 -3.80 -24.51 -1.41
C VAL A 123 -3.50 -23.30 -2.30
N GLY A 124 -2.23 -23.12 -2.70
CA GLY A 124 -1.85 -22.05 -3.63
C GLY A 124 -2.52 -22.21 -5.01
N ILE A 125 -2.52 -23.43 -5.56
CA ILE A 125 -3.19 -23.76 -6.83
C ILE A 125 -4.72 -23.54 -6.69
N THR A 126 -5.30 -24.02 -5.60
CA THR A 126 -6.73 -23.88 -5.30
C THR A 126 -7.17 -22.42 -5.22
N ILE A 127 -6.37 -21.54 -4.55
CA ILE A 127 -6.64 -20.10 -4.49
C ILE A 127 -6.56 -19.47 -5.88
N GLY A 128 -5.57 -19.83 -6.69
CA GLY A 128 -5.44 -19.31 -8.06
C GLY A 128 -6.71 -19.59 -8.88
N THR A 129 -7.23 -20.80 -8.80
CA THR A 129 -8.47 -21.20 -9.47
C THR A 129 -9.69 -20.47 -8.93
N LEU A 130 -9.79 -20.32 -7.60
CA LEU A 130 -10.87 -19.56 -6.97
C LEU A 130 -10.94 -18.12 -7.45
N LEU A 131 -9.77 -17.45 -7.61
CA LEU A 131 -9.71 -16.09 -8.13
C LEU A 131 -10.18 -16.00 -9.60
N LEU A 132 -9.88 -17.01 -10.42
CA LEU A 132 -10.36 -17.09 -11.80
C LEU A 132 -11.85 -17.39 -11.86
N ALA A 133 -12.33 -18.30 -11.02
CA ALA A 133 -13.76 -18.62 -10.92
C ALA A 133 -14.58 -17.39 -10.47
N ALA A 134 -14.07 -16.61 -9.53
CA ALA A 134 -14.69 -15.35 -9.10
C ALA A 134 -14.83 -14.37 -10.28
N GLU A 135 -13.77 -14.18 -11.07
CA GLU A 135 -13.80 -13.33 -12.26
C GLU A 135 -14.81 -13.86 -13.31
N ALA A 136 -14.83 -15.17 -13.54
CA ALA A 136 -15.77 -15.81 -14.48
C ALA A 136 -17.24 -15.66 -14.03
N MET A 137 -17.48 -15.57 -12.74
CA MET A 137 -18.82 -15.40 -12.15
C MET A 137 -19.20 -13.92 -11.95
N GLY A 138 -18.41 -12.96 -12.46
CA GLY A 138 -18.68 -11.52 -12.32
C GLY A 138 -18.38 -10.95 -10.94
N LEU A 139 -17.65 -11.69 -10.10
CA LEU A 139 -17.20 -11.23 -8.79
C LEU A 139 -15.77 -10.68 -8.84
N GLY A 140 -15.49 -9.72 -7.99
CA GLY A 140 -14.13 -9.31 -7.66
C GLY A 140 -13.55 -10.15 -6.52
N ALA A 141 -12.25 -10.45 -6.59
CA ALA A 141 -11.56 -11.13 -5.51
C ALA A 141 -10.11 -10.69 -5.36
N ILE A 142 -9.57 -10.80 -4.12
CA ILE A 142 -8.16 -10.62 -3.83
C ILE A 142 -7.69 -11.61 -2.76
N TYR A 143 -6.51 -12.18 -2.97
CA TYR A 143 -5.83 -13.00 -1.97
C TYR A 143 -4.97 -12.17 -1.04
N LEU A 144 -5.15 -12.35 0.26
CA LEU A 144 -4.39 -11.78 1.36
C LEU A 144 -3.47 -12.83 1.99
N GLY A 145 -2.21 -12.87 1.55
CA GLY A 145 -1.19 -13.74 2.13
C GLY A 145 -0.32 -13.07 3.20
N GLY A 146 -0.27 -11.74 3.20
CA GLY A 146 0.60 -10.94 4.08
C GLY A 146 0.01 -10.65 5.46
N ILE A 147 -0.67 -11.61 6.09
CA ILE A 147 -1.26 -11.47 7.42
C ILE A 147 -0.17 -11.64 8.48
N ARG A 148 -0.02 -10.67 9.38
CA ARG A 148 1.05 -10.66 10.40
C ARG A 148 0.90 -11.81 11.40
N LYS A 149 -0.32 -12.12 11.82
CA LYS A 149 -0.64 -13.16 12.81
C LYS A 149 -1.70 -14.12 12.24
N PRO A 150 -1.35 -15.03 11.33
CA PRO A 150 -2.32 -15.90 10.66
C PRO A 150 -3.09 -16.81 11.63
N ASP A 151 -2.49 -17.18 12.78
CA ASP A 151 -3.16 -17.94 13.84
C ASP A 151 -4.36 -17.17 14.46
N GLY A 152 -4.36 -15.84 14.35
CA GLY A 152 -5.49 -15.01 14.77
C GLY A 152 -6.77 -15.29 13.99
N ILE A 153 -6.66 -15.56 12.69
CA ILE A 153 -7.80 -15.97 11.85
C ILE A 153 -8.36 -17.29 12.34
N ARG A 154 -7.49 -18.29 12.57
CA ARG A 154 -7.87 -19.59 13.08
C ARG A 154 -8.67 -19.47 14.40
N LYS A 155 -8.14 -18.67 15.34
CA LYS A 155 -8.80 -18.42 16.64
C LYS A 155 -10.13 -17.70 16.49
N ALA A 156 -10.25 -16.76 15.54
CA ALA A 156 -11.48 -16.02 15.32
C ALA A 156 -12.64 -16.92 14.90
N VAL A 157 -12.36 -17.89 14.03
CA VAL A 157 -13.36 -18.81 13.47
C VAL A 157 -13.46 -20.14 14.25
N GLY A 158 -12.69 -20.34 15.33
CA GLY A 158 -12.74 -21.55 16.13
C GLY A 158 -12.16 -22.81 15.46
N ALA A 159 -11.31 -22.64 14.44
CA ALA A 159 -10.72 -23.79 13.74
C ALA A 159 -9.67 -24.53 14.62
N PRO A 160 -9.56 -25.86 14.50
CA PRO A 160 -8.65 -26.66 15.31
C PRO A 160 -7.17 -26.37 15.00
N THR A 161 -6.27 -26.78 15.91
CA THR A 161 -4.85 -26.39 15.87
C THR A 161 -4.06 -27.04 14.74
N HIS A 162 -4.49 -28.17 14.21
CA HIS A 162 -3.85 -28.83 13.07
C HIS A 162 -4.14 -28.12 11.73
N LEU A 163 -5.17 -27.27 11.69
CA LEU A 163 -5.46 -26.43 10.55
C LEU A 163 -4.66 -25.12 10.62
N LYS A 164 -3.78 -24.91 9.66
CA LYS A 164 -3.00 -23.67 9.52
C LYS A 164 -3.67 -22.73 8.52
N ASN A 165 -3.85 -21.49 8.91
CA ASN A 165 -4.35 -20.50 7.97
C ASN A 165 -3.27 -20.14 6.93
N PHE A 166 -3.61 -20.27 5.65
CA PHE A 166 -2.74 -19.92 4.53
C PHE A 166 -2.97 -18.47 4.08
N GLY A 167 -4.11 -17.89 4.41
CA GLY A 167 -4.50 -16.53 4.06
C GLY A 167 -6.01 -16.40 3.97
N LEU A 168 -6.42 -15.27 3.43
CA LEU A 168 -7.82 -14.94 3.18
C LEU A 168 -8.02 -14.61 1.71
N VAL A 169 -9.19 -14.91 1.18
CA VAL A 169 -9.68 -14.35 -0.09
C VAL A 169 -10.85 -13.43 0.22
N CYS A 170 -10.68 -12.14 -0.04
CA CYS A 170 -11.78 -11.17 0.00
C CYS A 170 -12.58 -11.30 -1.28
N ILE A 171 -13.91 -11.42 -1.19
CA ILE A 171 -14.81 -11.67 -2.31
C ILE A 171 -16.02 -10.75 -2.22
N GLY A 172 -16.44 -10.20 -3.36
CA GLY A 172 -17.63 -9.37 -3.48
C GLY A 172 -17.85 -8.86 -4.89
N TYR A 173 -18.88 -8.06 -5.11
CA TYR A 173 -19.06 -7.37 -6.38
C TYR A 173 -18.07 -6.22 -6.48
N ARG A 174 -17.40 -6.11 -7.63
CA ARG A 174 -16.36 -5.11 -7.87
C ARG A 174 -16.92 -3.69 -7.92
N ASP A 175 -16.26 -2.77 -7.24
CA ASP A 175 -16.49 -1.32 -7.30
C ASP A 175 -15.22 -0.56 -7.75
N ASP A 176 -14.22 -1.29 -8.24
CA ASP A 176 -12.97 -0.75 -8.80
C ASP A 176 -12.72 -1.30 -10.22
N ASP A 177 -11.90 -0.59 -10.97
CA ASP A 177 -11.33 -1.07 -12.23
C ASP A 177 -9.82 -0.82 -12.21
N PRO A 178 -9.06 -1.64 -11.45
CA PRO A 178 -7.63 -1.46 -11.33
C PRO A 178 -6.92 -1.75 -12.65
N PRO A 179 -5.89 -0.95 -13.00
CA PRO A 179 -5.12 -1.14 -14.22
C PRO A 179 -4.44 -2.51 -14.25
N ALA A 180 -4.20 -3.01 -15.45
CA ALA A 180 -3.46 -4.26 -15.63
C ALA A 180 -2.02 -4.10 -15.08
N PRO A 181 -1.55 -4.99 -14.19
CA PRO A 181 -0.17 -4.94 -13.74
C PRO A 181 0.77 -5.40 -14.84
N ASN A 182 1.91 -4.73 -14.99
CA ASN A 182 2.94 -5.15 -15.92
C ASN A 182 3.41 -6.57 -15.62
N ARG A 183 3.64 -7.35 -16.65
CA ARG A 183 4.21 -8.69 -16.57
C ARG A 183 5.60 -8.68 -17.20
N ARG A 184 6.44 -9.56 -16.72
CA ARG A 184 7.74 -9.80 -17.36
C ARG A 184 7.51 -10.45 -18.72
N PRO A 185 8.27 -10.06 -19.76
CA PRO A 185 8.28 -10.78 -21.02
C PRO A 185 8.63 -12.25 -20.81
N VAL A 186 8.08 -13.12 -21.67
CA VAL A 186 8.28 -14.58 -21.56
C VAL A 186 9.75 -14.95 -21.67
N GLU A 187 10.49 -14.28 -22.54
CA GLU A 187 11.93 -14.44 -22.72
C GLU A 187 12.77 -14.16 -21.49
N HIS A 188 12.21 -13.45 -20.49
CA HIS A 188 12.87 -13.19 -19.22
C HIS A 188 12.56 -14.23 -18.13
N VAL A 189 11.73 -15.22 -18.42
CA VAL A 189 11.30 -16.23 -17.46
C VAL A 189 11.39 -17.66 -18.00
N LEU A 190 11.60 -17.82 -19.30
CA LEU A 190 11.67 -19.10 -19.99
C LEU A 190 13.09 -19.35 -20.53
N SER A 191 13.62 -20.52 -20.28
CA SER A 191 14.83 -21.06 -20.89
C SER A 191 14.56 -22.48 -21.39
N TYR A 192 15.16 -22.88 -22.51
CA TYR A 192 15.03 -24.22 -23.06
C TYR A 192 16.23 -25.08 -22.70
N ASN A 193 15.99 -26.30 -22.26
CA ASN A 193 16.96 -27.35 -21.94
C ASN A 193 17.94 -27.04 -20.80
N ARG A 194 18.39 -25.79 -20.65
CA ARG A 194 19.29 -25.33 -19.59
C ARG A 194 18.95 -23.90 -19.20
N PHE A 195 19.26 -23.52 -17.96
CA PHE A 195 19.08 -22.14 -17.51
C PHE A 195 20.09 -21.23 -18.23
N THR A 196 19.57 -20.28 -19.01
CA THR A 196 20.38 -19.37 -19.84
C THR A 196 20.16 -17.90 -19.50
N LEU A 197 19.22 -17.59 -18.60
CA LEU A 197 18.93 -16.22 -18.26
C LEU A 197 19.99 -15.67 -17.31
N PRO A 198 20.75 -14.61 -17.67
CA PRO A 198 21.67 -13.98 -16.75
C PRO A 198 20.89 -13.42 -15.58
N HIS A 199 21.29 -13.76 -14.37
CA HIS A 199 20.69 -13.25 -13.14
C HIS A 199 20.68 -11.72 -13.09
N GLU A 200 21.62 -11.06 -13.76
CA GLU A 200 21.74 -9.60 -13.84
C GLU A 200 20.78 -8.95 -14.84
N ARG A 201 20.45 -9.59 -15.98
CA ARG A 201 19.48 -9.06 -16.96
C ARG A 201 18.07 -8.96 -16.38
N TYR A 202 17.73 -9.86 -15.51
CA TYR A 202 16.44 -9.85 -14.81
C TYR A 202 16.17 -8.53 -14.06
N HIS A 203 17.21 -7.79 -13.71
CA HIS A 203 17.17 -6.57 -12.93
C HIS A 203 17.50 -5.31 -13.73
N ALA A 204 18.21 -5.45 -14.85
CA ALA A 204 18.63 -4.34 -15.66
C ALA A 204 17.46 -3.72 -16.45
N ASP A 205 16.52 -4.53 -16.90
CA ASP A 205 15.48 -4.10 -17.84
C ASP A 205 14.32 -3.35 -17.17
N ILE A 206 14.20 -3.43 -15.85
CA ILE A 206 13.17 -2.67 -15.10
C ILE A 206 13.64 -1.24 -14.76
N ARG A 207 14.96 -1.00 -14.69
CA ARG A 207 15.53 0.27 -14.21
C ARG A 207 15.38 1.47 -15.16
N PRO A 208 15.61 1.34 -16.48
CA PRO A 208 15.56 2.50 -17.38
C PRO A 208 14.15 3.05 -17.57
N HIS A 209 13.13 2.23 -17.36
CA HIS A 209 11.76 2.57 -17.68
C HIS A 209 11.00 3.25 -16.52
N LEU A 210 11.57 3.25 -15.32
CA LEU A 210 10.86 3.71 -14.11
C LEU A 210 10.98 5.23 -13.87
N TRP A 211 11.70 5.97 -14.71
CA TRP A 211 11.98 7.39 -14.50
C TRP A 211 11.26 8.35 -15.46
N LYS A 212 10.61 7.84 -16.50
CA LYS A 212 9.70 8.67 -17.29
C LYS A 212 8.51 9.08 -16.45
N LEU A 213 8.02 10.30 -16.64
CA LEU A 213 6.92 10.84 -15.85
C LEU A 213 5.65 9.98 -15.94
N SER A 214 5.28 9.53 -17.13
CA SER A 214 4.17 8.60 -17.34
C SER A 214 4.30 7.30 -16.55
N GLN A 215 5.52 6.81 -16.36
CA GLN A 215 5.79 5.60 -15.58
C GLN A 215 5.77 5.87 -14.07
N VAL A 216 6.20 7.05 -13.63
CA VAL A 216 6.03 7.48 -12.25
C VAL A 216 4.55 7.60 -11.92
N ALA A 217 3.76 8.15 -12.83
CA ALA A 217 2.31 8.27 -12.71
C ALA A 217 1.65 6.89 -12.60
N ASP A 218 1.94 5.97 -13.54
CA ASP A 218 1.46 4.58 -13.53
C ASP A 218 1.87 3.82 -12.26
N PHE A 219 3.12 4.00 -11.81
CA PHE A 219 3.58 3.44 -10.55
C PHE A 219 2.79 3.97 -9.35
N ARG A 220 2.49 5.26 -9.31
CA ARG A 220 1.74 5.88 -8.21
C ARG A 220 0.30 5.36 -8.15
N ASP A 221 -0.37 5.22 -9.29
CA ASP A 221 -1.69 4.58 -9.37
C ASP A 221 -1.65 3.13 -8.88
N LYS A 222 -0.71 2.35 -9.37
CA LYS A 222 -0.52 0.96 -8.92
C LYS A 222 -0.20 0.86 -7.44
N LEU A 223 0.57 1.81 -6.88
CA LEU A 223 0.87 1.84 -5.47
C LEU A 223 -0.37 2.15 -4.64
N LEU A 224 -1.24 3.06 -5.10
CA LEU A 224 -2.52 3.36 -4.47
C LEU A 224 -3.38 2.10 -4.38
N TRP A 225 -3.57 1.42 -5.50
CA TRP A 225 -4.32 0.16 -5.56
C TRP A 225 -3.66 -0.97 -4.76
N TYR A 226 -2.34 -1.07 -4.81
CA TYR A 226 -1.59 -2.11 -4.11
C TYR A 226 -1.66 -1.97 -2.59
N LYS A 227 -1.57 -0.77 -2.06
CA LYS A 227 -1.67 -0.53 -0.61
C LYS A 227 -3.08 -0.70 -0.07
N GLY A 228 -4.07 -0.92 -0.95
CA GLY A 228 -5.45 -1.02 -0.53
C GLY A 228 -5.86 0.22 0.24
N VAL A 229 -5.59 1.40 -0.32
CA VAL A 229 -5.98 2.66 0.26
C VAL A 229 -7.46 2.83 -0.02
N HIS A 230 -8.29 2.47 0.94
CA HIS A 230 -9.73 2.50 0.84
C HIS A 230 -10.31 3.66 1.63
N ILE A 231 -11.43 4.12 1.12
CA ILE A 231 -12.29 5.07 1.80
C ILE A 231 -13.35 4.25 2.52
N ASP A 232 -13.03 3.74 3.70
CA ASP A 232 -14.03 3.19 4.58
C ASP A 232 -14.56 4.27 5.52
N ALA A 233 -15.87 4.49 5.50
CA ALA A 233 -16.53 5.44 6.39
C ALA A 233 -16.37 5.09 7.89
N LYS A 234 -16.09 3.83 8.21
CA LYS A 234 -15.88 3.36 9.59
C LYS A 234 -14.42 3.38 10.02
N THR A 235 -13.49 3.32 9.07
CA THR A 235 -12.04 3.31 9.28
C THR A 235 -11.34 4.54 8.69
N LEU A 236 -12.07 5.60 8.45
CA LEU A 236 -11.57 6.93 8.06
C LEU A 236 -10.49 7.47 8.98
N HIS A 237 -9.99 6.62 9.80
CA HIS A 237 -8.73 6.83 10.45
C HIS A 237 -7.66 6.86 9.37
N VAL A 238 -7.22 8.08 9.01
CA VAL A 238 -5.80 8.27 8.71
C VAL A 238 -5.08 7.28 9.58
N ASP A 239 -4.34 6.38 8.96
CA ASP A 239 -3.59 5.35 9.65
C ASP A 239 -3.14 5.92 11.00
N SER A 240 -3.61 5.34 12.11
CA SER A 240 -3.35 5.87 13.45
C SER A 240 -1.84 6.02 13.67
N ASP A 241 -1.03 5.19 12.97
CA ASP A 241 0.40 5.26 12.93
C ASP A 241 0.89 6.54 12.22
N VAL A 242 0.17 7.06 11.23
CA VAL A 242 0.51 8.33 10.57
C VAL A 242 0.13 9.51 11.44
N ARG A 243 -1.05 9.51 12.08
CA ARG A 243 -1.47 10.59 13.01
C ARG A 243 -0.55 10.71 14.20
N SER A 244 -0.12 9.58 14.76
CA SER A 244 0.79 9.53 15.90
C SER A 244 2.25 9.69 15.51
N SER A 245 2.58 9.70 14.21
CA SER A 245 3.95 9.88 13.74
C SER A 245 4.49 11.27 14.11
N PRO A 246 5.55 11.38 14.92
CA PRO A 246 6.13 12.66 15.26
C PRO A 246 6.62 13.46 14.04
N LYS A 247 6.98 12.78 12.96
CA LYS A 247 7.34 13.40 11.67
C LYS A 247 6.16 14.14 11.08
N PHE A 248 5.00 13.51 11.10
CA PHE A 248 3.78 14.07 10.56
C PHE A 248 3.29 15.25 11.40
N GLN A 249 3.34 15.11 12.74
CA GLN A 249 3.03 16.18 13.67
C GLN A 249 3.94 17.40 13.50
N PHE A 250 5.25 17.17 13.32
CA PHE A 250 6.20 18.26 13.02
C PHE A 250 5.79 18.99 11.74
N MET A 251 5.52 18.25 10.68
CA MET A 251 5.19 18.81 9.38
C MET A 251 3.89 19.62 9.42
N THR A 252 2.82 19.06 9.99
CA THR A 252 1.53 19.75 10.10
C THR A 252 1.61 20.96 11.02
N GLY A 253 2.39 20.89 12.10
CA GLY A 253 2.66 22.03 12.97
C GLY A 253 3.41 23.16 12.25
N ARG A 254 4.43 22.84 11.43
CA ARG A 254 5.17 23.87 10.66
C ARG A 254 4.29 24.49 9.56
N LEU A 255 3.51 23.68 8.86
CA LEU A 255 2.54 24.18 7.88
C LEU A 255 1.46 25.05 8.54
N GLY A 256 0.97 24.64 9.72
CA GLY A 256 0.04 25.47 10.51
C GLY A 256 0.58 26.85 10.84
N VAL A 257 1.87 26.96 11.22
CA VAL A 257 2.55 28.24 11.44
C VAL A 257 2.62 29.06 10.14
N MET A 258 2.92 28.43 9.00
CA MET A 258 2.96 29.12 7.69
C MET A 258 1.58 29.62 7.27
N ILE A 259 0.54 28.80 7.47
CA ILE A 259 -0.87 29.12 7.18
C ILE A 259 -1.34 30.27 8.09
N GLY A 260 -1.09 30.20 9.39
CA GLY A 260 -1.48 31.23 10.37
C GLY A 260 -0.80 32.59 10.16
N ALA A 261 0.30 32.63 9.41
CA ALA A 261 0.97 33.88 9.01
C ALA A 261 0.29 34.59 7.81
N CYS A 262 -0.74 33.99 7.22
CA CYS A 262 -1.46 34.51 6.06
C CYS A 262 -2.94 34.70 6.38
N THR A 263 -3.60 35.64 5.69
CA THR A 263 -5.04 35.84 5.78
C THR A 263 -5.74 34.94 4.76
N ARG A 264 -6.41 33.88 5.24
CA ARG A 264 -7.12 32.88 4.40
C ARG A 264 -6.33 32.45 3.16
N PRO A 265 -5.15 31.79 3.33
CA PRO A 265 -4.32 31.42 2.20
C PRO A 265 -4.93 30.28 1.38
N ARG A 266 -4.57 30.26 0.11
CA ARG A 266 -4.70 29.09 -0.76
C ARG A 266 -3.46 28.20 -0.54
N VAL A 267 -3.70 26.93 -0.27
CA VAL A 267 -2.67 25.97 0.08
C VAL A 267 -2.60 24.87 -0.98
N LEU A 268 -1.42 24.43 -1.35
CA LEU A 268 -1.20 23.33 -2.31
C LEU A 268 -0.43 22.19 -1.66
N ASP A 269 -1.03 20.99 -1.67
CA ASP A 269 -0.35 19.75 -1.32
C ASP A 269 0.12 19.04 -2.61
N VAL A 270 1.43 19.05 -2.84
CA VAL A 270 2.04 18.55 -4.07
C VAL A 270 2.31 17.07 -3.96
N LEU A 271 1.82 16.30 -4.95
CA LEU A 271 1.87 14.85 -4.99
C LEU A 271 1.19 14.24 -3.75
N SER A 272 -0.03 14.68 -3.52
CA SER A 272 -0.83 14.39 -2.32
C SER A 272 -1.08 12.90 -2.07
N PHE A 273 -0.98 12.07 -3.11
CA PHE A 273 -1.17 10.62 -3.08
C PHE A 273 -2.53 10.23 -2.48
N ASN A 274 -2.54 9.59 -1.30
CA ASN A 274 -3.76 9.22 -0.60
C ASN A 274 -4.42 10.37 0.18
N GLY A 275 -3.86 11.59 0.11
CA GLY A 275 -4.41 12.78 0.75
C GLY A 275 -4.24 12.84 2.27
N ASP A 276 -3.33 12.08 2.86
CA ASP A 276 -3.14 12.10 4.33
C ASP A 276 -2.64 13.43 4.84
N VAL A 277 -1.72 14.10 4.12
CA VAL A 277 -1.24 15.45 4.44
C VAL A 277 -2.38 16.45 4.30
N THR A 278 -3.07 16.40 3.15
CA THR A 278 -4.23 17.24 2.84
C THR A 278 -5.28 17.14 3.95
N PHE A 279 -5.59 15.92 4.39
CA PHE A 279 -6.57 15.67 5.43
C PHE A 279 -6.15 16.25 6.81
N GLN A 280 -4.89 16.08 7.18
CA GLN A 280 -4.39 16.62 8.45
C GLN A 280 -4.34 18.16 8.44
N LEU A 281 -3.99 18.75 7.30
CA LEU A 281 -4.04 20.21 7.14
C LEU A 281 -5.48 20.73 7.26
N LEU A 282 -6.44 20.03 6.65
CA LEU A 282 -7.83 20.38 6.74
C LEU A 282 -8.33 20.32 8.19
N ASN A 283 -8.00 19.26 8.93
CA ASN A 283 -8.37 19.13 10.34
C ASN A 283 -7.71 20.17 11.24
N ALA A 284 -6.45 20.53 10.97
CA ALA A 284 -5.69 21.46 11.79
C ALA A 284 -6.00 22.93 11.46
N CYS A 285 -6.26 23.25 10.20
CA CYS A 285 -6.30 24.63 9.71
C CYS A 285 -7.47 24.91 8.75
N GLY A 286 -8.45 24.01 8.59
CA GLY A 286 -9.49 24.11 7.55
C GLY A 286 -10.33 25.39 7.62
N GLY A 287 -10.60 25.90 8.81
CA GLY A 287 -11.29 27.20 8.99
C GLY A 287 -10.46 28.44 8.64
N GLN A 288 -9.16 28.29 8.44
CA GLN A 288 -8.22 29.39 8.17
C GLN A 288 -7.82 29.50 6.71
N VAL A 289 -8.10 28.47 5.89
CA VAL A 289 -7.72 28.45 4.48
C VAL A 289 -8.91 28.85 3.57
N GLU A 290 -8.60 29.49 2.46
CA GLU A 290 -9.57 29.77 1.41
C GLU A 290 -9.85 28.49 0.60
N LYS A 291 -8.78 27.81 0.17
CA LYS A 291 -8.83 26.60 -0.65
C LYS A 291 -7.61 25.74 -0.37
N LEU A 292 -7.79 24.41 -0.40
CA LEU A 292 -6.74 23.43 -0.28
C LEU A 292 -6.71 22.57 -1.55
N TYR A 293 -5.67 22.76 -2.36
CA TYR A 293 -5.46 22.01 -3.59
C TYR A 293 -4.67 20.73 -3.29
N ALA A 294 -5.14 19.60 -3.82
CA ALA A 294 -4.48 18.31 -3.72
C ALA A 294 -4.03 17.87 -5.13
N TYR A 295 -2.78 18.13 -5.48
CA TYR A 295 -2.24 17.83 -6.80
C TYR A 295 -1.58 16.47 -6.86
N ASP A 296 -1.87 15.71 -7.92
CA ASP A 296 -1.13 14.49 -8.27
C ASP A 296 -1.02 14.27 -9.78
N LEU A 297 -0.26 13.23 -10.19
CA LEU A 297 0.06 12.96 -11.58
C LEU A 297 -1.05 12.23 -12.33
N THR A 298 -2.02 11.63 -11.64
CA THR A 298 -2.97 10.73 -12.27
C THR A 298 -4.42 11.03 -11.91
N PRO A 299 -5.35 10.81 -12.87
CA PRO A 299 -6.78 10.90 -12.59
C PRO A 299 -7.28 9.90 -11.54
N GLY A 300 -6.62 8.74 -11.42
CA GLY A 300 -6.96 7.70 -10.44
C GLY A 300 -6.81 8.21 -9.01
N ILE A 301 -5.69 8.86 -8.71
CA ILE A 301 -5.44 9.46 -7.40
C ILE A 301 -6.41 10.63 -7.14
N ALA A 302 -6.65 11.48 -8.14
CA ALA A 302 -7.60 12.58 -7.99
C ALA A 302 -9.02 12.09 -7.66
N ARG A 303 -9.52 11.08 -8.36
CA ARG A 303 -10.83 10.45 -8.04
C ARG A 303 -10.85 9.90 -6.62
N TYR A 304 -9.77 9.25 -6.20
CA TYR A 304 -9.64 8.75 -4.85
C TYR A 304 -9.74 9.89 -3.81
N ILE A 305 -9.04 11.01 -4.03
CA ILE A 305 -9.09 12.20 -3.17
C ILE A 305 -10.52 12.73 -3.07
N VAL A 306 -11.20 12.92 -4.22
CA VAL A 306 -12.61 13.40 -4.25
C VAL A 306 -13.48 12.50 -3.37
N GLU A 307 -13.45 11.21 -3.58
CA GLU A 307 -14.30 10.27 -2.85
C GLU A 307 -13.96 10.23 -1.36
N ARG A 308 -12.68 10.28 -1.03
CA ARG A 308 -12.23 10.34 0.36
C ARG A 308 -12.79 11.56 1.10
N PHE A 309 -12.67 12.76 0.50
CA PHE A 309 -13.12 13.98 1.15
C PHE A 309 -14.64 14.13 1.11
N ARG A 310 -15.32 13.58 0.11
CA ARG A 310 -16.79 13.50 0.10
C ARG A 310 -17.32 12.71 1.31
N ARG A 311 -16.64 11.67 1.73
CA ARG A 311 -17.02 10.85 2.90
C ARG A 311 -16.55 11.41 4.24
N LEU A 312 -15.45 12.21 4.26
CA LEU A 312 -14.75 12.60 5.50
C LEU A 312 -15.08 13.98 6.04
N GLY A 313 -15.70 14.82 5.28
CA GLY A 313 -16.00 16.16 5.72
C GLY A 313 -15.52 17.21 4.74
N PRO A 314 -15.38 18.49 5.03
CA PRO A 314 -15.72 19.61 4.16
C PRO A 314 -15.03 19.50 2.78
N ALA A 315 -15.65 18.71 1.90
CA ALA A 315 -15.20 18.51 0.51
C ALA A 315 -15.11 19.85 -0.26
N GLU A 316 -15.87 20.82 0.18
CA GLU A 316 -15.98 22.16 -0.45
C GLU A 316 -14.67 22.95 -0.43
N VAL A 317 -13.83 22.72 0.57
CA VAL A 317 -12.53 23.40 0.73
C VAL A 317 -11.43 22.71 -0.07
N VAL A 318 -11.57 21.42 -0.37
CA VAL A 318 -10.54 20.60 -1.05
C VAL A 318 -10.84 20.50 -2.54
N GLU A 319 -9.85 20.83 -3.36
CA GLU A 319 -9.92 20.69 -4.81
C GLU A 319 -8.79 19.79 -5.33
N PRO A 320 -9.13 18.63 -5.91
CA PRO A 320 -8.14 17.76 -6.51
C PRO A 320 -7.68 18.32 -7.86
N LEU A 321 -6.38 18.29 -8.08
CA LEU A 321 -5.76 18.71 -9.32
C LEU A 321 -5.00 17.53 -9.94
N VAL A 322 -5.08 17.41 -11.26
CA VAL A 322 -4.39 16.37 -12.03
C VAL A 322 -3.39 17.04 -12.97
N ASN A 323 -2.24 16.39 -13.15
CA ASN A 323 -1.27 16.81 -14.15
C ASN A 323 -1.91 16.87 -15.55
N VAL A 324 -1.61 17.94 -16.29
CA VAL A 324 -2.24 18.19 -17.61
C VAL A 324 -1.64 17.28 -18.68
N GLU A 325 -0.31 17.20 -18.74
CA GLU A 325 0.42 16.47 -19.77
C GLU A 325 1.16 15.24 -19.21
N PRO A 326 1.04 14.06 -19.84
CA PRO A 326 1.65 12.84 -19.32
C PRO A 326 3.18 12.87 -19.20
N GLU A 327 3.85 13.61 -20.06
CA GLU A 327 5.33 13.62 -20.16
C GLU A 327 5.97 14.85 -19.53
N THR A 328 5.18 15.85 -19.13
CA THR A 328 5.66 17.09 -18.50
C THR A 328 4.95 17.34 -17.18
N VAL A 329 5.67 17.81 -16.19
CA VAL A 329 5.05 18.23 -14.93
C VAL A 329 4.44 19.61 -15.13
N GLN A 330 3.13 19.69 -15.00
CA GLN A 330 2.38 20.95 -15.05
C GLN A 330 1.28 20.97 -14.00
N ILE A 331 1.40 21.87 -13.04
CA ILE A 331 0.36 22.10 -12.04
C ILE A 331 -0.69 23.02 -12.65
N PRO A 332 -1.98 22.60 -12.75
CA PRO A 332 -3.02 23.37 -13.42
C PRO A 332 -3.53 24.55 -12.55
N LEU A 333 -2.62 25.41 -12.15
CA LEU A 333 -2.87 26.65 -11.40
C LEU A 333 -2.14 27.82 -12.06
N PRO A 334 -2.67 29.05 -11.96
CA PRO A 334 -2.00 30.26 -12.41
C PRO A 334 -0.68 30.51 -11.65
N ASP A 335 0.16 31.38 -12.20
CA ASP A 335 1.38 31.87 -11.56
C ASP A 335 1.03 32.61 -10.26
N GLY A 336 1.79 32.33 -9.21
CA GLY A 336 1.62 33.03 -7.93
C GLY A 336 0.27 32.77 -7.22
N HIS A 337 -0.39 31.68 -7.53
CA HIS A 337 -1.75 31.41 -7.07
C HIS A 337 -1.85 31.01 -5.60
N VAL A 338 -0.87 30.31 -5.06
CA VAL A 338 -0.90 29.76 -3.69
C VAL A 338 0.11 30.43 -2.77
N GLN A 339 -0.22 30.58 -1.50
CA GLN A 339 0.64 31.22 -0.49
C GLN A 339 1.47 30.21 0.29
N VAL A 340 0.95 28.96 0.45
CA VAL A 340 1.63 27.89 1.18
C VAL A 340 1.60 26.61 0.33
N LEU A 341 2.74 25.90 0.34
CA LEU A 341 2.88 24.67 -0.41
C LEU A 341 3.53 23.59 0.46
N SER A 342 3.05 22.35 0.35
CA SER A 342 3.66 21.16 0.95
C SER A 342 4.07 20.13 -0.11
N CYS A 343 5.18 19.41 0.15
CA CYS A 343 5.58 18.21 -0.60
C CYS A 343 6.24 17.22 0.37
N TYR A 344 5.55 16.13 0.68
CA TYR A 344 5.97 15.19 1.71
C TYR A 344 6.44 13.85 1.14
N GLU A 345 7.77 13.62 1.18
CA GLU A 345 8.41 12.35 0.76
C GLU A 345 7.96 11.87 -0.64
N ARG A 346 7.95 12.79 -1.62
CA ARG A 346 7.53 12.50 -2.99
C ARG A 346 8.58 12.83 -4.05
N LEU A 347 9.50 13.76 -3.78
CA LEU A 347 10.58 14.09 -4.72
C LEU A 347 11.47 12.88 -5.00
N GLU A 348 11.49 11.92 -4.10
CA GLU A 348 12.24 10.65 -4.22
C GLU A 348 11.85 9.83 -5.44
N HIS A 349 10.67 10.05 -5.99
CA HIS A 349 10.16 9.32 -7.15
C HIS A 349 10.63 9.88 -8.49
N PHE A 350 11.29 11.04 -8.50
CA PHE A 350 11.78 11.68 -9.72
C PHE A 350 13.28 11.47 -9.89
N GLU A 351 13.70 11.18 -11.13
CA GLU A 351 15.12 11.15 -11.49
C GLU A 351 15.67 12.58 -11.47
N ASP A 352 14.97 13.50 -12.12
CA ASP A 352 15.21 14.93 -12.05
C ASP A 352 13.98 15.65 -11.45
N PRO A 353 14.07 16.19 -10.22
CA PRO A 353 12.99 16.97 -9.64
C PRO A 353 12.88 18.39 -10.19
N GLY A 354 13.87 18.84 -11.01
CA GLY A 354 13.94 20.22 -11.51
C GLY A 354 12.65 20.73 -12.15
N PRO A 355 12.00 19.99 -13.07
CA PRO A 355 10.73 20.41 -13.65
C PRO A 355 9.63 20.63 -12.59
N LEU A 356 9.48 19.71 -11.62
CA LEU A 356 8.51 19.85 -10.54
C LEU A 356 8.84 21.04 -9.64
N LEU A 357 10.11 21.26 -9.33
CA LEU A 357 10.52 22.40 -8.49
C LEU A 357 10.23 23.73 -9.18
N ARG A 358 10.42 23.84 -10.50
CA ARG A 358 10.06 25.04 -11.28
C ARG A 358 8.55 25.30 -11.25
N GLU A 359 7.73 24.25 -11.41
CA GLU A 359 6.28 24.37 -11.34
C GLU A 359 5.81 24.76 -9.92
N MET A 360 6.38 24.14 -8.88
CA MET A 360 6.09 24.53 -7.49
C MET A 360 6.41 26.03 -7.27
N ARG A 361 7.56 26.50 -7.80
CA ARG A 361 7.91 27.93 -7.71
C ARG A 361 6.98 28.81 -8.54
N ARG A 362 6.59 28.37 -9.73
CA ARG A 362 5.69 29.15 -10.61
C ARG A 362 4.37 29.44 -9.91
N VAL A 363 3.73 28.41 -9.35
CA VAL A 363 2.41 28.56 -8.71
C VAL A 363 2.45 29.21 -7.33
N LEU A 364 3.61 29.26 -6.68
CA LEU A 364 3.77 29.91 -5.39
C LEU A 364 3.81 31.43 -5.55
N ALA A 365 3.05 32.15 -4.71
CA ALA A 365 3.03 33.62 -4.70
C ALA A 365 4.39 34.22 -4.31
N PRO A 366 4.72 35.46 -4.71
CA PRO A 366 5.85 36.18 -4.15
C PRO A 366 5.74 36.25 -2.61
N GLY A 367 6.83 35.98 -1.88
CA GLY A 367 6.82 35.82 -0.42
C GLY A 367 6.15 34.53 0.09
N GLY A 368 5.56 33.73 -0.79
CA GLY A 368 4.95 32.45 -0.45
C GLY A 368 5.95 31.43 0.09
N ARG A 369 5.48 30.52 0.94
CA ARG A 369 6.31 29.57 1.67
C ARG A 369 6.03 28.14 1.27
N ALA A 370 7.10 27.31 1.22
CA ALA A 370 6.95 25.89 0.96
C ALA A 370 7.68 25.06 2.05
N LEU A 371 7.08 23.93 2.40
CA LEU A 371 7.69 22.91 3.25
C LEU A 371 7.85 21.63 2.44
N VAL A 372 9.12 21.24 2.21
CA VAL A 372 9.46 20.02 1.47
C VAL A 372 10.17 19.04 2.39
N VAL A 373 9.63 17.85 2.54
CA VAL A 373 10.22 16.77 3.34
C VAL A 373 10.70 15.65 2.44
N VAL A 374 11.96 15.24 2.61
CA VAL A 374 12.57 14.15 1.82
C VAL A 374 13.35 13.20 2.72
N SER A 375 13.52 11.97 2.26
CA SER A 375 14.37 10.97 2.91
C SER A 375 15.85 11.31 2.75
N ASN A 376 16.61 11.22 3.84
CA ASN A 376 18.03 11.55 3.88
C ASN A 376 18.92 10.37 3.48
N ARG A 377 19.86 10.61 2.55
CA ARG A 377 20.81 9.60 2.07
C ARG A 377 21.81 9.14 3.14
N PHE A 378 22.22 10.04 4.03
CA PHE A 378 23.26 9.76 5.03
C PHE A 378 22.75 9.05 6.29
N TYR A 379 21.46 8.80 6.39
CA TYR A 379 20.93 8.05 7.52
C TYR A 379 21.48 6.60 7.52
N PRO A 380 22.15 6.13 8.58
CA PRO A 380 22.86 4.84 8.56
C PRO A 380 21.99 3.64 8.24
N HIS A 381 20.72 3.65 8.60
CA HIS A 381 19.76 2.61 8.21
C HIS A 381 19.63 2.53 6.68
N MET A 382 19.92 3.62 5.96
CA MET A 382 19.91 3.66 4.50
C MET A 382 21.07 2.89 3.87
N TYR A 383 22.19 2.69 4.58
CA TYR A 383 23.26 1.79 4.13
C TYR A 383 22.81 0.33 4.09
N ARG A 384 22.10 -0.10 5.15
CA ARG A 384 21.43 -1.40 5.19
C ARG A 384 20.34 -1.48 4.14
N TYR A 385 19.57 -0.41 3.94
CA TYR A 385 18.55 -0.30 2.90
C TYR A 385 19.15 -0.34 1.49
N ARG A 386 20.30 0.28 1.22
CA ARG A 386 21.03 0.16 -0.04
C ARG A 386 21.46 -1.28 -0.32
N ARG A 387 21.96 -1.98 0.69
CA ARG A 387 22.34 -3.38 0.57
C ARG A 387 21.11 -4.29 0.37
N MET A 388 20.06 -4.05 1.11
CA MET A 388 18.76 -4.71 0.95
C MET A 388 18.13 -4.36 -0.39
N ARG A 389 18.17 -3.11 -0.81
CA ARG A 389 17.64 -2.64 -2.10
C ARG A 389 18.36 -3.30 -3.26
N LYS A 390 19.70 -3.38 -3.24
CA LYS A 390 20.48 -4.11 -4.25
C LYS A 390 20.09 -5.59 -4.28
N LYS A 391 19.86 -6.20 -3.11
CA LYS A 391 19.43 -7.59 -2.94
C LYS A 391 17.95 -7.79 -3.25
N ASP A 392 17.10 -6.86 -2.89
CA ASP A 392 15.65 -6.93 -3.06
C ASP A 392 15.21 -6.57 -4.49
N TYR A 393 15.90 -5.67 -5.17
CA TYR A 393 15.78 -5.51 -6.62
C TYR A 393 16.27 -6.77 -7.33
N ALA A 394 17.39 -7.35 -6.84
CA ALA A 394 17.88 -8.62 -7.31
C ALA A 394 16.84 -9.75 -7.15
N LEU A 395 16.00 -9.70 -6.16
CA LEU A 395 14.96 -10.69 -5.87
C LEU A 395 13.55 -10.29 -6.33
N GLY A 396 13.38 -9.16 -7.02
CA GLY A 396 12.09 -8.64 -7.45
C GLY A 396 11.15 -8.22 -6.31
N ARG A 397 11.66 -8.09 -5.08
CA ARG A 397 10.82 -7.83 -3.89
C ARG A 397 10.35 -6.38 -3.72
N ASN A 398 10.99 -5.42 -4.40
CA ASN A 398 10.69 -3.98 -4.25
C ASN A 398 10.14 -3.31 -5.51
N TRP A 399 9.66 -4.08 -6.47
CA TRP A 399 9.03 -3.52 -7.66
C TRP A 399 7.83 -2.64 -7.35
N ASN A 400 7.15 -2.88 -6.22
CA ASN A 400 5.98 -2.16 -5.74
C ASN A 400 6.29 -0.87 -4.98
N ARG A 401 7.56 -0.58 -4.68
CA ARG A 401 7.98 0.67 -4.03
C ARG A 401 8.53 1.70 -5.00
N GLY A 402 8.71 1.31 -6.26
CA GLY A 402 9.30 2.13 -7.31
C GLY A 402 10.73 2.56 -7.03
N PRO A 403 11.31 3.31 -7.95
CA PRO A 403 12.61 3.91 -7.72
C PRO A 403 12.48 5.02 -6.68
N GLU A 404 13.22 4.90 -5.62
CA GLU A 404 13.34 5.95 -4.61
C GLU A 404 14.76 6.51 -4.64
N ARG A 405 14.89 7.74 -5.03
CA ARG A 405 16.13 8.50 -4.87
C ARG A 405 16.26 8.99 -3.44
N LYS A 406 17.44 8.93 -2.88
CA LYS A 406 17.72 9.53 -1.58
C LYS A 406 18.62 10.75 -1.80
N TYR A 407 18.26 11.85 -1.17
CA TYR A 407 18.93 13.12 -1.37
C TYR A 407 20.01 13.38 -0.33
N GLU A 408 21.10 13.97 -0.78
CA GLU A 408 22.10 14.56 0.09
C GLU A 408 21.64 15.98 0.47
N PRO A 409 21.83 16.39 1.74
CA PRO A 409 21.33 17.69 2.19
C PRO A 409 21.79 18.88 1.33
N GLY A 410 23.09 18.90 0.96
CA GLY A 410 23.65 19.98 0.14
C GLY A 410 23.21 19.94 -1.33
N GLN A 411 23.02 18.74 -1.90
CA GLN A 411 22.60 18.57 -3.27
C GLN A 411 21.18 19.13 -3.48
N LEU A 412 20.25 18.76 -2.63
CA LEU A 412 18.85 19.21 -2.77
C LEU A 412 18.72 20.71 -2.50
N ALA A 413 19.45 21.23 -1.49
CA ALA A 413 19.48 22.67 -1.24
C ALA A 413 20.03 23.49 -2.43
N ARG A 414 20.95 22.91 -3.23
CA ARG A 414 21.41 23.51 -4.48
C ARG A 414 20.29 23.52 -5.54
N GLN A 415 19.63 22.38 -5.74
CA GLN A 415 18.52 22.27 -6.70
C GLN A 415 17.37 23.23 -6.39
N PHE A 416 17.05 23.45 -5.09
CA PHE A 416 16.07 24.48 -4.72
C PHE A 416 16.51 25.87 -5.12
N ARG A 417 17.79 26.23 -4.91
CA ARG A 417 18.32 27.53 -5.32
C ARG A 417 18.33 27.68 -6.84
N GLU A 418 18.74 26.65 -7.57
CA GLU A 418 18.70 26.61 -9.03
C GLU A 418 17.27 26.76 -9.58
N ALA A 419 16.28 26.23 -8.88
CA ALA A 419 14.87 26.46 -9.18
C ALA A 419 14.36 27.85 -8.73
N GLY A 420 15.19 28.68 -8.08
CA GLY A 420 14.89 30.05 -7.68
C GLY A 420 14.21 30.19 -6.32
N PHE A 421 14.33 29.17 -5.45
CA PHE A 421 13.90 29.28 -4.06
C PHE A 421 15.03 29.74 -3.14
N ARG A 422 14.69 30.53 -2.14
CA ARG A 422 15.55 30.77 -0.98
C ARG A 422 15.27 29.74 0.11
N VAL A 423 16.27 28.97 0.48
CA VAL A 423 16.21 28.01 1.60
C VAL A 423 16.38 28.76 2.92
N THR A 424 15.37 28.81 3.74
CA THR A 424 15.39 29.54 5.03
C THR A 424 15.75 28.65 6.22
N ALA A 425 15.39 27.38 6.16
CA ALA A 425 15.74 26.41 7.20
C ALA A 425 15.91 25.01 6.63
N VAL A 426 16.76 24.21 7.27
CA VAL A 426 16.89 22.76 7.03
C VAL A 426 16.88 22.07 8.38
N THR A 427 15.83 21.30 8.62
CA THR A 427 15.62 20.58 9.88
C THR A 427 15.74 19.07 9.64
N GLY A 428 16.56 18.39 10.43
CA GLY A 428 16.63 16.93 10.45
C GLY A 428 15.52 16.34 11.32
N LEU A 429 14.82 15.36 10.81
CA LEU A 429 13.75 14.67 11.53
C LEU A 429 14.20 13.28 11.93
N GLN A 430 13.93 12.87 13.15
CA GLN A 430 14.34 11.62 13.76
C GLN A 430 15.87 11.39 13.67
N PRO A 431 16.68 12.17 14.38
CA PRO A 431 18.12 11.94 14.43
C PRO A 431 18.49 10.55 14.92
N LEU A 432 19.63 10.05 14.44
CA LEU A 432 20.07 8.66 14.70
C LEU A 432 20.11 8.31 16.19
N HIS A 433 20.60 9.23 17.05
CA HIS A 433 20.72 8.99 18.49
C HIS A 433 19.36 8.70 19.15
N LEU A 434 18.26 9.19 18.62
CA LEU A 434 16.92 8.90 19.14
C LEU A 434 16.49 7.45 18.94
N LYS A 435 17.12 6.70 18.03
CA LYS A 435 16.89 5.26 17.92
C LYS A 435 17.45 4.49 19.10
N LEU A 436 18.57 4.94 19.65
CA LEU A 436 19.14 4.34 20.86
C LEU A 436 18.20 4.58 22.04
N VAL A 437 17.64 5.79 22.15
CA VAL A 437 16.64 6.12 23.17
C VAL A 437 15.36 5.28 23.00
N ALA A 438 14.88 5.10 21.78
CA ALA A 438 13.72 4.22 21.51
C ALA A 438 14.00 2.74 21.85
N ALA A 439 15.21 2.27 21.62
CA ALA A 439 15.61 0.92 22.03
C ALA A 439 15.66 0.78 23.55
N ALA A 440 16.20 1.78 24.26
CA ALA A 440 16.21 1.84 25.72
C ALA A 440 14.79 1.91 26.29
N GLU A 441 13.91 2.72 25.71
CA GLU A 441 12.49 2.77 26.06
C GLU A 441 11.82 1.39 25.96
N GLY A 442 12.01 0.68 24.84
CA GLY A 442 11.47 -0.66 24.65
C GLY A 442 12.03 -1.68 25.65
N PHE A 443 13.29 -1.55 26.04
CA PHE A 443 13.92 -2.40 27.06
C PHE A 443 13.35 -2.10 28.47
N LEU A 444 13.21 -0.82 28.83
CA LEU A 444 12.62 -0.39 30.11
C LEU A 444 11.18 -0.89 30.26
N ARG A 445 10.38 -0.81 29.21
CA ARG A 445 9.00 -1.37 29.20
C ARG A 445 8.97 -2.88 29.43
N ARG A 446 9.94 -3.63 28.86
CA ARG A 446 10.06 -5.09 29.08
C ARG A 446 10.43 -5.43 30.52
N LEU A 447 11.16 -4.55 31.21
CA LEU A 447 11.50 -4.68 32.61
C LEU A 447 10.36 -4.22 33.56
N GLY A 448 9.23 -3.71 33.03
CA GLY A 448 8.14 -3.18 33.84
C GLY A 448 8.37 -1.76 34.36
N TRP A 449 9.43 -1.07 33.92
CA TRP A 449 9.78 0.28 34.39
C TRP A 449 9.08 1.35 33.52
N HIS A 450 7.74 1.31 33.53
CA HIS A 450 6.93 2.15 32.67
C HIS A 450 7.16 3.64 32.83
N GLY A 451 7.27 4.14 34.06
CA GLY A 451 7.48 5.58 34.32
C GLY A 451 8.84 6.12 33.80
N LEU A 452 9.88 5.27 33.75
CA LEU A 452 11.16 5.64 33.13
C LEU A 452 11.07 5.56 31.59
N ALA A 453 10.35 4.57 31.08
CA ALA A 453 10.11 4.44 29.64
C ALA A 453 9.31 5.63 29.09
N ASP A 454 8.28 6.09 29.79
CA ASP A 454 7.49 7.26 29.41
C ASP A 454 8.32 8.55 29.43
N ARG A 455 9.17 8.78 30.44
CA ARG A 455 10.12 9.90 30.44
C ARG A 455 11.10 9.85 29.27
N ALA A 456 11.58 8.66 28.89
CA ALA A 456 12.46 8.50 27.75
C ALA A 456 11.71 8.79 26.43
N ALA A 457 10.45 8.39 26.32
CA ALA A 457 9.60 8.69 25.18
C ALA A 457 9.35 10.20 25.03
N ASP A 458 8.98 10.88 26.12
CA ASP A 458 8.77 12.32 26.11
C ASP A 458 10.04 13.10 25.74
N TRP A 459 11.18 12.72 26.33
CA TRP A 459 12.46 13.29 25.96
C TRP A 459 12.80 13.11 24.48
N ARG A 460 12.51 11.94 23.91
CA ARG A 460 12.70 11.63 22.49
C ARG A 460 11.79 12.47 21.61
N LEU A 461 10.53 12.63 21.98
CA LEU A 461 9.57 13.44 21.22
C LEU A 461 9.96 14.92 21.18
N GLN A 462 10.39 15.49 22.30
CA GLN A 462 10.84 16.88 22.37
C GLN A 462 12.07 17.17 21.48
N ARG A 463 12.88 16.15 21.18
CA ARG A 463 14.10 16.26 20.37
C ARG A 463 13.99 15.64 18.98
N TYR A 464 12.76 15.34 18.55
CA TYR A 464 12.53 14.67 17.28
C TYR A 464 13.04 15.46 16.08
N ALA A 465 13.05 16.77 16.13
CA ALA A 465 13.54 17.66 15.10
C ALA A 465 14.83 18.39 15.56
N THR A 466 15.78 18.56 14.65
CA THR A 466 17.05 19.24 14.96
C THR A 466 17.57 20.05 13.79
N THR A 467 18.10 21.24 14.10
CA THR A 467 18.84 22.07 13.14
C THR A 467 20.36 21.95 13.28
N SER A 468 20.82 21.23 14.33
CA SER A 468 22.24 20.98 14.58
C SER A 468 22.88 20.02 13.57
N LEU A 469 24.15 19.68 13.75
CA LEU A 469 24.87 18.71 12.91
C LEU A 469 24.19 17.34 12.85
N TRP A 470 23.38 16.96 13.85
CA TRP A 470 22.57 15.74 13.83
C TRP A 470 21.58 15.66 12.65
N ARG A 471 21.23 16.78 12.02
CA ARG A 471 20.38 16.79 10.81
C ARG A 471 20.98 15.93 9.70
N TYR A 472 22.30 15.87 9.56
CA TYR A 472 22.98 15.08 8.52
C TYR A 472 22.81 13.58 8.69
N VAL A 473 22.54 13.11 9.91
CA VAL A 473 22.28 11.69 10.21
C VAL A 473 20.84 11.45 10.70
N SER A 474 19.92 12.34 10.34
CA SER A 474 18.48 12.18 10.56
C SER A 474 17.82 11.37 9.46
N SER A 475 16.69 10.72 9.73
CA SER A 475 15.99 9.86 8.76
C SER A 475 15.44 10.65 7.57
N SER A 476 14.98 11.86 7.82
CA SER A 476 14.43 12.75 6.79
C SER A 476 14.91 14.18 7.03
N LEU A 477 14.82 14.99 5.99
CA LEU A 477 15.16 16.41 5.99
C LEU A 477 13.92 17.20 5.59
N ALA A 478 13.60 18.21 6.41
CA ALA A 478 12.56 19.19 6.10
C ALA A 478 13.22 20.51 5.67
N TYR A 479 12.90 20.98 4.49
CA TYR A 479 13.36 22.24 3.91
C TYR A 479 12.21 23.25 3.97
N GLU A 480 12.49 24.39 4.57
CA GLU A 480 11.62 25.55 4.50
C GLU A 480 12.12 26.48 3.40
N LEU A 481 11.26 26.80 2.45
CA LEU A 481 11.58 27.54 1.24
C LEU A 481 10.71 28.79 1.17
N ILE A 482 11.24 29.85 0.60
CA ILE A 482 10.51 31.07 0.25
C ILE A 482 10.75 31.39 -1.23
N LYS A 483 9.72 31.83 -1.93
CA LYS A 483 9.82 32.46 -3.24
C LYS A 483 10.02 33.95 -3.01
N ASP A 484 11.19 34.44 -3.34
CA ASP A 484 11.48 35.87 -3.34
C ASP A 484 10.77 36.58 -4.47
#